data_78b53fb57ce26a6a144ea5df026f9d80
#
_entry.id   78b53fb57ce26a6a144ea5df026f9d80
#
_cell.length_a   1.000
_cell.length_b   1.000
_cell.length_c   1.000
_cell.angle_alpha   90.00
_cell.angle_beta   90.00
_cell.angle_gamma   90.00
#
_symmetry.space_group_name_H-M   'P 1'
#
loop_
_entity.id
_entity.type
_entity.pdbx_description
1 polymer ?
#
loop_
_entity_poly.entity_id
_entity_poly.type
_entity_poly.pdbx_seq_one_letter_code
_entity_poly.pdbx_strand_id
1 'polypeptide(L)'
;MAEQAAPALARPSAQASVLLAYAAFLLVGISSGVGGVLLPAHIADYGVDKATIGLTFFTSGAGFLLGATGAGTLIHRYGVRASLLTGTTAFAAAAVYTATRPPLTAFVAVALLAGVGTGLLEAALNTHLADLPQATDRINRLHAFFGVGALLGPLLAAWMLTRTSWPAVWAVQALICLPLLVGFLRALPRTPRPEHHQPDAPGPGLLSATVRQPRVIVAAMFLAVYVGLEISVGSWGYSFLRTERALSDLLAGYAVSGYWLGLTLGRFLISPIAGRLRLGTAAMAYACLGGTAAACLLIWAVPQPAAAAAGMAVLGFFLGPIFPTTMAIMPRLTQQRLVPTAIGITNGLTTVGGATLPWLAGTLAQTTGTWTLLPFATVLAVMQLSLWSPLARHLRRMDG
;
A
#
# COMPACT_ATOMS: atom_id res chain seq x y z
N MET A 1 3.01 -26.42 54.92
CA MET A 1 3.36 -25.14 54.33
C MET A 1 2.80 -25.14 52.90
N ALA A 2 1.70 -24.47 52.69
CA ALA A 2 1.07 -24.37 51.37
C ALA A 2 1.76 -23.25 50.56
N GLU A 3 2.44 -23.63 49.50
CA GLU A 3 3.03 -22.73 48.53
C GLU A 3 1.89 -22.02 47.75
N GLN A 4 1.65 -20.76 48.06
CA GLN A 4 0.71 -19.93 47.35
C GLN A 4 1.23 -19.71 45.95
N ALA A 5 0.63 -20.40 44.95
CA ALA A 5 0.83 -20.14 43.54
C ALA A 5 0.45 -18.68 43.23
N ALA A 6 1.41 -17.89 42.81
CA ALA A 6 1.18 -16.53 42.32
C ALA A 6 0.12 -16.55 41.24
N PRO A 7 -0.83 -15.57 41.19
CA PRO A 7 -1.87 -15.54 40.20
C PRO A 7 -1.25 -15.46 38.82
N ALA A 8 -1.50 -16.46 38.00
CA ALA A 8 -1.12 -16.48 36.59
C ALA A 8 -1.78 -15.26 35.91
N LEU A 9 -0.98 -14.25 35.59
CA LEU A 9 -1.41 -13.14 34.75
C LEU A 9 -2.07 -13.74 33.51
N ALA A 10 -3.37 -13.48 33.36
CA ALA A 10 -4.18 -14.01 32.28
C ALA A 10 -3.44 -13.83 30.94
N ARG A 11 -3.11 -14.92 30.27
CA ARG A 11 -2.48 -14.88 28.94
C ARG A 11 -3.42 -14.10 28.03
N PRO A 12 -2.95 -13.01 27.38
CA PRO A 12 -3.79 -12.25 26.47
C PRO A 12 -4.35 -13.21 25.41
N SER A 13 -5.65 -13.15 25.14
CA SER A 13 -6.27 -14.07 24.20
C SER A 13 -5.65 -13.84 22.82
N ALA A 14 -5.32 -14.92 22.09
CA ALA A 14 -4.81 -14.83 20.71
C ALA A 14 -5.76 -13.99 19.82
N GLN A 15 -7.03 -13.93 20.18
CA GLN A 15 -8.05 -13.11 19.54
C GLN A 15 -7.81 -11.60 19.71
N ALA A 16 -7.38 -11.14 20.90
CA ALA A 16 -7.08 -9.72 21.12
C ALA A 16 -5.90 -9.24 20.27
N SER A 17 -4.84 -10.05 20.12
CA SER A 17 -3.70 -9.68 19.27
C SER A 17 -4.07 -9.62 17.79
N VAL A 18 -4.98 -10.47 17.32
CA VAL A 18 -5.49 -10.46 15.95
C VAL A 18 -6.34 -9.20 15.68
N LEU A 19 -7.24 -8.84 16.61
CA LEU A 19 -8.06 -7.63 16.47
C LEU A 19 -7.21 -6.36 16.47
N LEU A 20 -6.18 -6.30 17.32
CA LEU A 20 -5.20 -5.20 17.31
C LEU A 20 -4.42 -5.13 16.00
N ALA A 21 -4.05 -6.28 15.43
CA ALA A 21 -3.40 -6.33 14.14
C ALA A 21 -4.29 -5.73 13.04
N TYR A 22 -5.57 -6.08 13.02
CA TYR A 22 -6.53 -5.51 12.06
C TYR A 22 -6.74 -4.00 12.26
N ALA A 23 -6.85 -3.54 13.52
CA ALA A 23 -6.97 -2.12 13.83
C ALA A 23 -5.72 -1.32 13.42
N ALA A 24 -4.52 -1.87 13.63
CA ALA A 24 -3.28 -1.23 13.19
C ALA A 24 -3.19 -1.14 11.66
N PHE A 25 -3.60 -2.19 10.95
CA PHE A 25 -3.55 -2.18 9.50
C PHE A 25 -4.66 -1.34 8.86
N LEU A 26 -5.79 -1.17 9.56
CA LEU A 26 -6.79 -0.14 9.23
C LEU A 26 -6.17 1.27 9.29
N LEU A 27 -5.39 1.58 10.33
CA LEU A 27 -4.67 2.87 10.44
C LEU A 27 -3.68 3.06 9.29
N VAL A 28 -2.90 2.04 8.93
CA VAL A 28 -1.99 2.09 7.78
C VAL A 28 -2.77 2.38 6.49
N GLY A 29 -3.93 1.75 6.31
CA GLY A 29 -4.82 2.03 5.19
C GLY A 29 -5.36 3.47 5.19
N ILE A 30 -5.84 3.97 6.34
CA ILE A 30 -6.28 5.37 6.49
C ILE A 30 -5.15 6.32 6.09
N SER A 31 -3.94 6.10 6.60
CA SER A 31 -2.77 6.94 6.28
C SER A 31 -2.47 6.96 4.78
N SER A 32 -2.57 5.80 4.12
CA SER A 32 -2.40 5.69 2.67
C SER A 32 -3.48 6.47 1.90
N GLY A 33 -4.73 6.39 2.34
CA GLY A 33 -5.86 7.04 1.68
C GLY A 33 -5.92 8.56 1.87
N VAL A 34 -5.53 9.09 3.04
CA VAL A 34 -5.57 10.55 3.30
C VAL A 34 -4.57 11.33 2.47
N GLY A 35 -3.44 10.73 2.11
CA GLY A 35 -2.31 11.42 1.48
C GLY A 35 -2.72 12.25 0.26
N GLY A 36 -3.46 11.66 -0.68
CA GLY A 36 -3.87 12.34 -1.90
C GLY A 36 -4.81 13.53 -1.67
N VAL A 37 -5.71 13.44 -0.69
CA VAL A 37 -6.63 14.53 -0.33
C VAL A 37 -5.89 15.70 0.33
N LEU A 38 -4.82 15.41 1.07
CA LEU A 38 -4.04 16.43 1.78
C LEU A 38 -3.03 17.15 0.88
N LEU A 39 -2.63 16.57 -0.27
CA LEU A 39 -1.62 17.18 -1.15
C LEU A 39 -1.93 18.63 -1.54
N PRO A 40 -3.14 19.01 -2.01
CA PRO A 40 -3.44 20.40 -2.33
C PRO A 40 -3.31 21.34 -1.13
N ALA A 41 -3.71 20.88 0.07
CA ALA A 41 -3.60 21.68 1.29
C ALA A 41 -2.14 21.89 1.69
N HIS A 42 -1.28 20.86 1.56
CA HIS A 42 0.16 20.98 1.80
C HIS A 42 0.81 21.93 0.79
N ILE A 43 0.48 21.80 -0.52
CA ILE A 43 0.99 22.67 -1.59
C ILE A 43 0.65 24.13 -1.31
N ALA A 44 -0.61 24.41 -0.94
CA ALA A 44 -1.08 25.76 -0.63
C ALA A 44 -0.42 26.35 0.64
N ASP A 45 -0.31 25.55 1.70
CA ASP A 45 0.20 26.01 3.00
C ASP A 45 1.72 26.27 2.96
N TYR A 46 2.49 25.46 2.24
CA TYR A 46 3.93 25.64 2.06
C TYR A 46 4.30 26.55 0.88
N GLY A 47 3.35 26.93 0.02
CA GLY A 47 3.60 27.77 -1.15
C GLY A 47 4.56 27.12 -2.15
N VAL A 48 4.48 25.80 -2.34
CA VAL A 48 5.38 25.01 -3.21
C VAL A 48 4.64 24.39 -4.38
N ASP A 49 5.40 23.86 -5.34
CA ASP A 49 4.87 23.15 -6.48
C ASP A 49 4.62 21.65 -6.19
N LYS A 50 3.97 20.98 -7.15
CA LYS A 50 3.65 19.54 -7.05
C LYS A 50 4.89 18.66 -7.07
N ALA A 51 5.95 19.07 -7.77
CA ALA A 51 7.19 18.32 -7.84
C ALA A 51 7.91 18.34 -6.48
N THR A 52 7.96 19.52 -5.84
CA THR A 52 8.57 19.71 -4.52
C THR A 52 7.86 18.92 -3.43
N ILE A 53 6.52 19.02 -3.34
CA ILE A 53 5.77 18.24 -2.37
C ILE A 53 5.86 16.74 -2.65
N GLY A 54 5.99 16.35 -3.92
CA GLY A 54 6.17 14.97 -4.36
C GLY A 54 7.48 14.32 -3.87
N LEU A 55 8.46 15.07 -3.37
CA LEU A 55 9.66 14.52 -2.71
C LEU A 55 9.28 13.67 -1.49
N THR A 56 8.12 13.91 -0.88
CA THR A 56 7.60 13.06 0.21
C THR A 56 7.37 11.61 -0.22
N PHE A 57 7.10 11.33 -1.50
CA PHE A 57 6.98 9.96 -2.01
C PHE A 57 8.31 9.20 -1.92
N PHE A 58 9.44 9.89 -2.21
CA PHE A 58 10.76 9.27 -2.10
C PHE A 58 11.16 9.03 -0.65
N THR A 59 10.97 10.02 0.21
CA THR A 59 11.36 9.89 1.62
C THR A 59 10.49 8.87 2.35
N SER A 60 9.17 8.88 2.14
CA SER A 60 8.28 7.85 2.72
C SER A 60 8.55 6.46 2.16
N GLY A 61 8.78 6.33 0.84
CA GLY A 61 9.13 5.06 0.20
C GLY A 61 10.46 4.50 0.72
N ALA A 62 11.49 5.34 0.84
CA ALA A 62 12.77 4.95 1.42
C ALA A 62 12.61 4.51 2.88
N GLY A 63 11.83 5.25 3.67
CA GLY A 63 11.51 4.88 5.04
C GLY A 63 10.77 3.55 5.12
N PHE A 64 9.76 3.34 4.27
CA PHE A 64 9.03 2.08 4.20
C PHE A 64 9.97 0.89 3.91
N LEU A 65 10.85 1.02 2.94
CA LEU A 65 11.81 -0.02 2.59
C LEU A 65 12.76 -0.31 3.76
N LEU A 66 13.28 0.73 4.43
CA LEU A 66 14.13 0.57 5.62
C LEU A 66 13.38 -0.13 6.76
N GLY A 67 12.13 0.27 7.03
CA GLY A 67 11.30 -0.34 8.05
C GLY A 67 10.99 -1.80 7.76
N ALA A 68 10.53 -2.10 6.54
CA ALA A 68 10.16 -3.46 6.13
C ALA A 68 11.38 -4.41 6.15
N THR A 69 12.54 -3.96 5.64
CA THR A 69 13.76 -4.79 5.64
C THR A 69 14.36 -4.93 7.04
N GLY A 70 14.31 -3.88 7.87
CA GLY A 70 14.79 -3.89 9.25
C GLY A 70 13.92 -4.70 10.21
N ALA A 71 12.64 -4.92 9.87
CA ALA A 71 11.69 -5.62 10.71
C ALA A 71 12.14 -7.03 11.09
N GLY A 72 12.71 -7.79 10.16
CA GLY A 72 13.21 -9.14 10.40
C GLY A 72 14.27 -9.17 11.53
N THR A 73 15.26 -8.29 11.46
CA THR A 73 16.31 -8.17 12.49
C THR A 73 15.72 -7.75 13.84
N LEU A 74 14.79 -6.80 13.83
CA LEU A 74 14.15 -6.30 15.06
C LEU A 74 13.30 -7.39 15.72
N ILE A 75 12.52 -8.13 14.91
CA ILE A 75 11.71 -9.27 15.40
C ILE A 75 12.58 -10.38 15.96
N HIS A 76 13.68 -10.72 15.28
CA HIS A 76 14.60 -11.76 15.74
C HIS A 76 15.25 -11.40 17.08
N ARG A 77 15.71 -10.15 17.24
CA ARG A 77 16.41 -9.71 18.47
C ARG A 77 15.47 -9.43 19.64
N TYR A 78 14.32 -8.82 19.37
CA TYR A 78 13.47 -8.23 20.43
C TYR A 78 12.01 -8.70 20.38
N GLY A 79 11.68 -9.55 19.41
CA GLY A 79 10.33 -10.10 19.22
C GLY A 79 9.37 -9.18 18.45
N VAL A 80 8.25 -9.76 18.01
CA VAL A 80 7.20 -9.07 17.24
C VAL A 80 6.65 -7.84 17.98
N ARG A 81 6.44 -7.95 19.31
CA ARG A 81 5.95 -6.84 20.15
C ARG A 81 6.84 -5.61 20.04
N ALA A 82 8.16 -5.76 20.10
CA ALA A 82 9.09 -4.64 19.99
C ALA A 82 9.02 -3.99 18.63
N SER A 83 8.93 -4.78 17.54
CA SER A 83 8.77 -4.27 16.18
C SER A 83 7.48 -3.46 16.01
N LEU A 84 6.34 -3.97 16.51
CA LEU A 84 5.06 -3.28 16.46
C LEU A 84 5.05 -1.98 17.28
N LEU A 85 5.63 -1.99 18.47
CA LEU A 85 5.76 -0.80 19.30
C LEU A 85 6.66 0.25 18.64
N THR A 86 7.82 -0.16 18.12
CA THR A 86 8.74 0.75 17.42
C THR A 86 8.08 1.35 16.19
N GLY A 87 7.42 0.53 15.37
CA GLY A 87 6.72 0.99 14.17
C GLY A 87 5.59 1.98 14.49
N THR A 88 4.73 1.63 15.48
CA THR A 88 3.63 2.51 15.91
C THR A 88 4.15 3.80 16.52
N THR A 89 5.23 3.75 17.33
CA THR A 89 5.83 4.95 17.93
C THR A 89 6.47 5.83 16.87
N ALA A 90 7.19 5.26 15.91
CA ALA A 90 7.80 6.01 14.81
C ALA A 90 6.73 6.73 13.98
N PHE A 91 5.65 6.03 13.61
CA PHE A 91 4.53 6.63 12.88
C PHE A 91 3.82 7.70 13.71
N ALA A 92 3.53 7.44 15.00
CA ALA A 92 2.91 8.41 15.90
C ALA A 92 3.76 9.67 16.06
N ALA A 93 5.07 9.52 16.29
CA ALA A 93 6.00 10.65 16.41
C ALA A 93 6.05 11.48 15.12
N ALA A 94 6.09 10.80 13.95
CA ALA A 94 6.02 11.48 12.67
C ALA A 94 4.69 12.25 12.49
N ALA A 95 3.56 11.64 12.85
CA ALA A 95 2.25 12.26 12.75
C ALA A 95 2.09 13.45 13.71
N VAL A 96 2.56 13.34 14.96
CA VAL A 96 2.57 14.46 15.93
C VAL A 96 3.41 15.60 15.39
N TYR A 97 4.63 15.32 14.92
CA TYR A 97 5.51 16.35 14.40
C TYR A 97 4.94 17.03 13.14
N THR A 98 4.38 16.22 12.23
CA THR A 98 3.70 16.76 11.04
C THR A 98 2.52 17.67 11.41
N ALA A 99 1.76 17.33 12.47
CA ALA A 99 0.66 18.13 12.95
C ALA A 99 1.10 19.51 13.52
N THR A 100 2.38 19.72 13.86
CA THR A 100 2.91 21.01 14.29
C THR A 100 3.20 21.99 13.14
N ARG A 101 2.96 21.61 11.88
CA ARG A 101 3.33 22.39 10.68
C ARG A 101 4.83 22.72 10.62
N PRO A 102 5.71 21.71 10.62
CA PRO A 102 7.15 21.94 10.59
C PRO A 102 7.56 22.65 9.29
N PRO A 103 8.75 23.27 9.22
CA PRO A 103 9.29 23.81 7.95
C PRO A 103 9.31 22.72 6.86
N LEU A 104 9.16 23.10 5.59
CA LEU A 104 9.06 22.20 4.45
C LEU A 104 10.12 21.08 4.44
N THR A 105 11.37 21.43 4.66
CA THR A 105 12.49 20.46 4.69
C THR A 105 12.29 19.39 5.75
N ALA A 106 11.83 19.79 6.94
CA ALA A 106 11.53 18.89 8.04
C ALA A 106 10.24 18.07 7.76
N PHE A 107 9.24 18.66 7.08
CA PHE A 107 8.04 17.95 6.62
C PHE A 107 8.40 16.83 5.63
N VAL A 108 9.26 17.11 4.66
CA VAL A 108 9.76 16.10 3.70
C VAL A 108 10.61 15.05 4.43
N ALA A 109 11.46 15.45 5.36
CA ALA A 109 12.33 14.54 6.10
C ALA A 109 11.53 13.62 7.04
N VAL A 110 10.52 14.12 7.73
CA VAL A 110 9.72 13.32 8.68
C VAL A 110 8.84 12.27 7.97
N ALA A 111 8.55 12.44 6.69
CA ALA A 111 7.89 11.41 5.88
C ALA A 111 8.70 10.10 5.82
N LEU A 112 10.04 10.19 5.92
CA LEU A 112 10.89 9.00 6.07
C LEU A 112 10.57 8.24 7.37
N LEU A 113 10.41 8.94 8.49
CA LEU A 113 10.07 8.32 9.77
C LEU A 113 8.67 7.69 9.75
N ALA A 114 7.70 8.35 9.10
CA ALA A 114 6.37 7.77 8.87
C ALA A 114 6.45 6.50 8.04
N GLY A 115 7.26 6.51 6.97
CA GLY A 115 7.54 5.33 6.14
C GLY A 115 8.17 4.19 6.95
N VAL A 116 9.19 4.46 7.76
CA VAL A 116 9.78 3.44 8.66
C VAL A 116 8.72 2.83 9.56
N GLY A 117 7.85 3.67 10.15
CA GLY A 117 6.76 3.22 11.01
C GLY A 117 5.81 2.26 10.30
N THR A 118 5.33 2.65 9.11
CA THR A 118 4.40 1.82 8.32
C THR A 118 5.05 0.54 7.80
N GLY A 119 6.32 0.59 7.36
CA GLY A 119 7.06 -0.59 6.90
C GLY A 119 7.30 -1.61 8.02
N LEU A 120 7.68 -1.14 9.22
CA LEU A 120 7.81 -2.01 10.42
C LEU A 120 6.46 -2.63 10.79
N LEU A 121 5.38 -1.84 10.80
CA LEU A 121 4.03 -2.33 11.11
C LEU A 121 3.61 -3.41 10.14
N GLU A 122 3.69 -3.16 8.84
CA GLU A 122 3.26 -4.10 7.81
C GLU A 122 4.02 -5.42 7.91
N ALA A 123 5.35 -5.38 7.97
CA ALA A 123 6.17 -6.58 8.07
C ALA A 123 5.90 -7.36 9.36
N ALA A 124 5.82 -6.67 10.51
CA ALA A 124 5.61 -7.32 11.80
C ALA A 124 4.19 -7.91 11.95
N LEU A 125 3.15 -7.24 11.42
CA LEU A 125 1.78 -7.73 11.44
C LEU A 125 1.62 -8.98 10.56
N ASN A 126 2.19 -8.96 9.35
CA ASN A 126 2.19 -10.14 8.47
C ASN A 126 2.93 -11.32 9.13
N THR A 127 4.12 -11.07 9.71
CA THR A 127 4.86 -12.10 10.44
C THR A 127 4.07 -12.65 11.62
N HIS A 128 3.46 -11.77 12.43
CA HIS A 128 2.65 -12.20 13.58
C HIS A 128 1.49 -13.11 13.18
N LEU A 129 0.75 -12.76 12.14
CA LEU A 129 -0.41 -13.54 11.71
C LEU A 129 -0.02 -14.82 10.95
N ALA A 130 1.13 -14.82 10.25
CA ALA A 130 1.65 -16.00 9.56
C ALA A 130 1.93 -17.17 10.51
N ASP A 131 2.22 -16.87 11.77
CA ASP A 131 2.53 -17.84 12.79
C ASP A 131 1.30 -18.34 13.57
N LEU A 132 0.13 -17.83 13.31
CA LEU A 132 -1.10 -18.23 13.98
C LEU A 132 -1.87 -19.27 13.16
N PRO A 133 -2.72 -20.11 13.79
CA PRO A 133 -3.62 -20.99 13.06
C PRO A 133 -4.46 -20.21 12.04
N GLN A 134 -4.76 -20.83 10.90
CA GLN A 134 -5.51 -20.19 9.79
C GLN A 134 -4.80 -18.91 9.25
N ALA A 135 -3.48 -18.93 9.15
CA ALA A 135 -2.64 -17.81 8.75
C ALA A 135 -3.14 -17.12 7.47
N THR A 136 -3.44 -17.90 6.42
CA THR A 136 -3.93 -17.38 5.14
C THR A 136 -5.20 -16.54 5.29
N ASP A 137 -6.19 -17.03 6.03
CA ASP A 137 -7.45 -16.30 6.25
C ASP A 137 -7.22 -15.01 7.04
N ARG A 138 -6.35 -15.07 8.07
CA ARG A 138 -6.04 -13.91 8.90
C ARG A 138 -5.28 -12.84 8.14
N ILE A 139 -4.31 -13.23 7.32
CA ILE A 139 -3.57 -12.30 6.46
C ILE A 139 -4.51 -11.70 5.41
N ASN A 140 -5.39 -12.48 4.79
CA ASN A 140 -6.38 -11.94 3.86
C ASN A 140 -7.31 -10.92 4.53
N ARG A 141 -7.77 -11.21 5.75
CA ARG A 141 -8.57 -10.24 6.54
C ARG A 141 -7.76 -9.00 6.92
N LEU A 142 -6.48 -9.15 7.28
CA LEU A 142 -5.59 -8.03 7.54
C LEU A 142 -5.58 -7.06 6.35
N HIS A 143 -5.34 -7.56 5.13
CA HIS A 143 -5.34 -6.75 3.92
C HIS A 143 -6.73 -6.20 3.55
N ALA A 144 -7.81 -6.89 3.94
CA ALA A 144 -9.16 -6.33 3.83
C ALA A 144 -9.36 -5.11 4.72
N PHE A 145 -8.85 -5.13 5.98
CA PHE A 145 -8.88 -3.98 6.87
C PHE A 145 -8.03 -2.82 6.38
N PHE A 146 -6.90 -3.07 5.72
CA PHE A 146 -6.17 -2.03 4.98
C PHE A 146 -7.07 -1.39 3.92
N GLY A 147 -7.75 -2.19 3.11
CA GLY A 147 -8.67 -1.69 2.09
C GLY A 147 -9.80 -0.83 2.66
N VAL A 148 -10.38 -1.26 3.79
CA VAL A 148 -11.37 -0.46 4.54
C VAL A 148 -10.75 0.86 5.02
N GLY A 149 -9.52 0.83 5.53
CA GLY A 149 -8.80 2.04 5.93
C GLY A 149 -8.56 2.99 4.76
N ALA A 150 -8.08 2.47 3.64
CA ALA A 150 -7.84 3.25 2.43
C ALA A 150 -9.11 3.88 1.85
N LEU A 151 -10.26 3.19 1.97
CA LEU A 151 -11.59 3.71 1.66
C LEU A 151 -11.99 4.85 2.61
N LEU A 152 -11.80 4.67 3.91
CA LEU A 152 -12.21 5.66 4.92
C LEU A 152 -11.31 6.89 4.93
N GLY A 153 -10.05 6.75 4.58
CA GLY A 153 -9.05 7.83 4.62
C GLY A 153 -9.50 9.10 3.86
N PRO A 154 -9.79 9.03 2.56
CA PRO A 154 -10.22 10.20 1.78
C PRO A 154 -11.54 10.79 2.26
N LEU A 155 -12.50 9.95 2.71
CA LEU A 155 -13.78 10.41 3.29
C LEU A 155 -13.52 11.27 4.52
N LEU A 156 -12.73 10.76 5.47
CA LEU A 156 -12.41 11.43 6.71
C LEU A 156 -11.61 12.71 6.46
N ALA A 157 -10.58 12.66 5.60
CA ALA A 157 -9.76 13.82 5.28
C ALA A 157 -10.57 14.93 4.60
N ALA A 158 -11.38 14.60 3.57
CA ALA A 158 -12.22 15.58 2.90
C ALA A 158 -13.24 16.21 3.85
N TRP A 159 -13.88 15.39 4.71
CA TRP A 159 -14.83 15.89 5.72
C TRP A 159 -14.13 16.77 6.76
N MET A 160 -12.95 16.39 7.25
CA MET A 160 -12.20 17.17 8.23
C MET A 160 -11.76 18.52 7.65
N LEU A 161 -11.27 18.54 6.40
CA LEU A 161 -10.84 19.78 5.73
C LEU A 161 -11.97 20.82 5.56
N THR A 162 -13.25 20.41 5.60
CA THR A 162 -14.37 21.38 5.61
C THR A 162 -14.57 22.09 6.96
N ARG A 163 -13.93 21.61 8.03
CA ARG A 163 -14.11 22.11 9.41
C ARG A 163 -12.83 22.51 10.10
N THR A 164 -11.71 21.92 9.67
CA THR A 164 -10.39 22.10 10.29
C THR A 164 -9.34 22.25 9.21
N SER A 165 -8.08 22.40 9.61
CA SER A 165 -6.94 22.40 8.70
C SER A 165 -6.25 21.04 8.67
N TRP A 166 -5.43 20.80 7.66
CA TRP A 166 -4.73 19.53 7.41
C TRP A 166 -3.91 18.96 8.60
N PRO A 167 -3.30 19.78 9.51
CA PRO A 167 -2.62 19.26 10.70
C PRO A 167 -3.52 18.44 11.62
N ALA A 168 -4.82 18.80 11.71
CA ALA A 168 -5.76 18.04 12.53
C ALA A 168 -5.93 16.59 12.06
N VAL A 169 -5.81 16.34 10.75
CA VAL A 169 -5.89 14.98 10.21
C VAL A 169 -4.71 14.14 10.69
N TRP A 170 -3.52 14.71 10.76
CA TRP A 170 -2.33 14.04 11.32
C TRP A 170 -2.43 13.85 12.83
N ALA A 171 -2.95 14.86 13.56
CA ALA A 171 -3.17 14.74 15.00
C ALA A 171 -4.15 13.62 15.34
N VAL A 172 -5.23 13.44 14.57
CA VAL A 172 -6.17 12.33 14.75
C VAL A 172 -5.49 10.98 14.51
N GLN A 173 -4.65 10.84 13.48
CA GLN A 173 -3.90 9.60 13.25
C GLN A 173 -2.94 9.30 14.41
N ALA A 174 -2.26 10.32 14.94
CA ALA A 174 -1.40 10.18 16.12
C ALA A 174 -2.19 9.72 17.35
N LEU A 175 -3.40 10.27 17.57
CA LEU A 175 -4.28 9.86 18.68
C LEU A 175 -4.71 8.40 18.54
N ILE A 176 -5.00 7.91 17.33
CA ILE A 176 -5.34 6.50 17.07
C ILE A 176 -4.17 5.57 17.43
N CYS A 177 -2.92 6.02 17.34
CA CYS A 177 -1.77 5.22 17.75
C CYS A 177 -1.72 4.93 19.25
N LEU A 178 -2.30 5.78 20.11
CA LEU A 178 -2.24 5.60 21.57
C LEU A 178 -2.92 4.29 22.03
N PRO A 179 -4.18 4.01 21.68
CA PRO A 179 -4.81 2.74 22.05
C PRO A 179 -4.10 1.53 21.42
N LEU A 180 -3.52 1.66 20.22
CA LEU A 180 -2.74 0.61 19.60
C LEU A 180 -1.46 0.30 20.39
N LEU A 181 -0.72 1.32 20.83
CA LEU A 181 0.46 1.17 21.67
C LEU A 181 0.11 0.46 23.00
N VAL A 182 -0.94 0.93 23.68
CA VAL A 182 -1.42 0.31 24.92
C VAL A 182 -1.85 -1.15 24.67
N GLY A 183 -2.57 -1.37 23.55
CA GLY A 183 -3.01 -2.70 23.17
C GLY A 183 -1.84 -3.66 22.91
N PHE A 184 -0.85 -3.26 22.13
CA PHE A 184 0.36 -4.09 21.89
C PHE A 184 1.16 -4.33 23.15
N LEU A 185 1.25 -3.35 24.07
CA LEU A 185 1.88 -3.52 25.36
C LEU A 185 1.20 -4.59 26.23
N ARG A 186 -0.11 -4.74 26.13
CA ARG A 186 -0.91 -5.65 26.96
C ARG A 186 -1.14 -7.01 26.31
N ALA A 187 -1.35 -7.04 24.98
CA ALA A 187 -1.80 -8.23 24.27
C ALA A 187 -0.67 -9.12 23.73
N LEU A 188 0.56 -8.62 23.66
CA LEU A 188 1.67 -9.38 23.10
C LEU A 188 2.74 -9.73 24.17
N PRO A 189 3.30 -10.96 24.15
CA PRO A 189 4.33 -11.37 25.09
C PRO A 189 5.63 -10.57 24.89
N ARG A 190 6.42 -10.46 25.97
CA ARG A 190 7.72 -9.76 25.96
C ARG A 190 8.88 -10.61 25.44
N THR A 191 8.69 -11.91 25.32
CA THR A 191 9.76 -12.85 24.97
C THR A 191 10.08 -12.82 23.49
N PRO A 192 11.39 -12.83 23.13
CA PRO A 192 11.83 -13.18 21.79
C PRO A 192 11.31 -14.59 21.46
N ARG A 193 10.95 -14.82 20.21
CA ARG A 193 10.46 -16.10 19.74
C ARG A 193 11.58 -17.14 19.78
N PRO A 194 11.35 -18.40 20.23
CA PRO A 194 12.28 -19.49 19.95
C PRO A 194 12.47 -19.60 18.43
N GLU A 195 13.68 -19.87 18.01
CA GLU A 195 14.08 -20.00 16.62
C GLU A 195 13.14 -20.95 15.84
N HIS A 196 12.16 -20.38 15.15
CA HIS A 196 11.60 -21.03 13.98
C HIS A 196 12.50 -20.60 12.82
N HIS A 197 12.98 -21.55 12.07
CA HIS A 197 13.84 -21.39 10.93
C HIS A 197 13.49 -20.13 10.16
N GLN A 198 14.34 -19.08 10.27
CA GLN A 198 14.39 -18.07 9.23
C GLN A 198 14.70 -18.84 7.95
N PRO A 199 14.04 -18.53 6.84
CA PRO A 199 14.64 -18.85 5.55
C PRO A 199 16.06 -18.30 5.63
N ASP A 200 17.05 -19.14 5.48
CA ASP A 200 18.47 -18.76 5.51
C ASP A 200 18.63 -17.43 4.78
N ALA A 201 19.38 -16.49 5.38
CA ALA A 201 19.77 -15.27 4.68
C ALA A 201 20.20 -15.68 3.29
N PRO A 202 19.74 -14.99 2.20
CA PRO A 202 19.97 -15.44 0.85
C PRO A 202 21.42 -15.87 0.71
N GLY A 203 21.68 -17.17 0.50
CA GLY A 203 23.02 -17.71 0.42
C GLY A 203 23.81 -16.91 -0.65
N PRO A 204 25.13 -16.79 -0.52
CA PRO A 204 25.93 -16.05 -1.46
C PRO A 204 25.62 -16.51 -2.89
N GLY A 205 25.23 -15.57 -3.75
CA GLY A 205 24.88 -15.82 -5.15
C GLY A 205 23.38 -15.92 -5.48
N LEU A 206 22.45 -16.07 -4.50
CA LEU A 206 21.02 -16.15 -4.81
C LEU A 206 20.48 -14.84 -5.44
N LEU A 207 20.93 -13.69 -4.95
CA LEU A 207 20.56 -12.39 -5.53
C LEU A 207 21.01 -12.32 -7.00
N SER A 208 22.29 -12.62 -7.29
CA SER A 208 22.84 -12.64 -8.63
C SER A 208 22.12 -13.64 -9.54
N ALA A 209 21.83 -14.85 -9.03
CA ALA A 209 21.10 -15.87 -9.76
C ALA A 209 19.65 -15.42 -10.08
N THR A 210 18.99 -14.71 -9.15
CA THR A 210 17.61 -14.22 -9.34
C THR A 210 17.56 -13.04 -10.31
N VAL A 211 18.46 -12.07 -10.21
CA VAL A 211 18.53 -10.92 -11.13
C VAL A 211 18.81 -11.36 -12.57
N ARG A 212 19.49 -12.50 -12.77
CA ARG A 212 19.71 -13.09 -14.10
C ARG A 212 18.47 -13.80 -14.67
N GLN A 213 17.38 -13.90 -13.93
CA GLN A 213 16.12 -14.48 -14.42
C GLN A 213 15.26 -13.42 -15.12
N PRO A 214 15.19 -13.37 -16.45
CA PRO A 214 14.53 -12.27 -17.17
C PRO A 214 13.04 -12.20 -16.85
N ARG A 215 12.38 -13.33 -16.57
CA ARG A 215 10.95 -13.36 -16.22
C ARG A 215 10.67 -12.73 -14.85
N VAL A 216 11.58 -12.91 -13.89
CA VAL A 216 11.49 -12.27 -12.57
C VAL A 216 11.62 -10.76 -12.70
N ILE A 217 12.61 -10.30 -13.50
CA ILE A 217 12.81 -8.86 -13.73
C ILE A 217 11.61 -8.24 -14.44
N VAL A 218 11.07 -8.91 -15.47
CA VAL A 218 9.87 -8.43 -16.17
C VAL A 218 8.67 -8.36 -15.22
N ALA A 219 8.46 -9.36 -14.35
CA ALA A 219 7.39 -9.35 -13.34
C ALA A 219 7.59 -8.23 -12.30
N ALA A 220 8.83 -8.00 -11.87
CA ALA A 220 9.17 -6.93 -10.93
C ALA A 220 8.95 -5.54 -11.57
N MET A 221 9.36 -5.33 -12.82
CA MET A 221 9.07 -4.10 -13.57
C MET A 221 7.56 -3.91 -13.79
N PHE A 222 6.85 -4.97 -14.14
CA PHE A 222 5.39 -4.95 -14.30
C PHE A 222 4.70 -4.47 -13.02
N LEU A 223 5.08 -5.00 -11.85
CA LEU A 223 4.52 -4.59 -10.58
C LEU A 223 5.00 -3.20 -10.11
N ALA A 224 6.22 -2.79 -10.47
CA ALA A 224 6.68 -1.42 -10.21
C ALA A 224 5.81 -0.39 -10.96
N VAL A 225 5.50 -0.66 -12.23
CA VAL A 225 4.59 0.18 -13.02
C VAL A 225 3.18 0.14 -12.47
N TYR A 226 2.71 -1.04 -12.03
CA TYR A 226 1.40 -1.20 -11.40
C TYR A 226 1.26 -0.34 -10.14
N VAL A 227 2.18 -0.49 -9.18
CA VAL A 227 2.15 0.26 -7.92
C VAL A 227 2.30 1.76 -8.20
N GLY A 228 3.15 2.12 -9.15
CA GLY A 228 3.29 3.51 -9.58
C GLY A 228 2.00 4.10 -10.16
N LEU A 229 1.26 3.36 -10.97
CA LEU A 229 -0.05 3.79 -11.50
C LEU A 229 -1.07 3.88 -10.35
N GLU A 230 -1.17 2.84 -9.52
CA GLU A 230 -2.09 2.78 -8.38
C GLU A 230 -1.92 3.99 -7.46
N ILE A 231 -0.67 4.28 -7.06
CA ILE A 231 -0.36 5.40 -6.17
C ILE A 231 -0.52 6.75 -6.88
N SER A 232 -0.16 6.86 -8.17
CA SER A 232 -0.34 8.11 -8.93
C SER A 232 -1.81 8.53 -8.99
N VAL A 233 -2.70 7.59 -9.31
CA VAL A 233 -4.14 7.87 -9.35
C VAL A 233 -4.69 8.13 -7.94
N GLY A 234 -4.29 7.32 -6.95
CA GLY A 234 -4.72 7.50 -5.56
C GLY A 234 -4.29 8.85 -4.97
N SER A 235 -3.09 9.35 -5.33
CA SER A 235 -2.54 10.59 -4.79
C SER A 235 -3.00 11.84 -5.54
N TRP A 236 -3.06 11.81 -6.87
CA TRP A 236 -3.41 12.98 -7.68
C TRP A 236 -4.86 12.99 -8.17
N GLY A 237 -5.60 11.90 -8.01
CA GLY A 237 -6.99 11.78 -8.42
C GLY A 237 -7.89 12.82 -7.77
N TYR A 238 -7.69 13.13 -6.49
CA TYR A 238 -8.42 14.20 -5.81
C TYR A 238 -8.20 15.56 -6.47
N SER A 239 -6.94 15.92 -6.74
CA SER A 239 -6.58 17.16 -7.41
C SER A 239 -7.22 17.24 -8.82
N PHE A 240 -7.11 16.15 -9.60
CA PHE A 240 -7.72 16.05 -10.92
C PHE A 240 -9.25 16.27 -10.87
N LEU A 241 -9.95 15.61 -9.97
CA LEU A 241 -11.40 15.72 -9.83
C LEU A 241 -11.83 17.15 -9.45
N ARG A 242 -11.06 17.80 -8.61
CA ARG A 242 -11.29 19.18 -8.19
C ARG A 242 -11.08 20.18 -9.33
N THR A 243 -9.94 20.10 -10.01
CA THR A 243 -9.53 21.11 -11.00
C THR A 243 -10.11 20.88 -12.39
N GLU A 244 -10.19 19.62 -12.85
CA GLU A 244 -10.61 19.29 -14.20
C GLU A 244 -12.09 18.92 -14.32
N ARG A 245 -12.70 18.49 -13.20
CA ARG A 245 -14.12 18.06 -13.17
C ARG A 245 -14.99 18.94 -12.27
N ALA A 246 -14.42 19.98 -11.66
CA ALA A 246 -15.10 20.94 -10.80
C ALA A 246 -15.94 20.29 -9.68
N LEU A 247 -15.53 19.09 -9.20
CA LEU A 247 -16.18 18.45 -8.07
C LEU A 247 -15.90 19.24 -6.78
N SER A 248 -16.88 19.30 -5.87
CA SER A 248 -16.66 19.86 -4.54
C SER A 248 -15.64 19.00 -3.77
N ASP A 249 -15.06 19.56 -2.70
CA ASP A 249 -14.09 18.86 -1.83
C ASP A 249 -14.61 17.51 -1.36
N LEU A 250 -15.85 17.47 -0.88
CA LEU A 250 -16.46 16.24 -0.38
C LEU A 250 -16.68 15.22 -1.50
N LEU A 251 -17.21 15.63 -2.65
CA LEU A 251 -17.49 14.71 -3.76
C LEU A 251 -16.19 14.15 -4.36
N ALA A 252 -15.16 14.96 -4.48
CA ALA A 252 -13.84 14.50 -4.92
C ALA A 252 -13.23 13.49 -3.94
N GLY A 253 -13.33 13.74 -2.62
CA GLY A 253 -12.94 12.78 -1.60
C GLY A 253 -13.71 11.47 -1.67
N TYR A 254 -15.03 11.54 -1.88
CA TYR A 254 -15.88 10.36 -2.05
C TYR A 254 -15.54 9.57 -3.31
N ALA A 255 -15.23 10.23 -4.40
CA ALA A 255 -14.81 9.58 -5.64
C ALA A 255 -13.45 8.85 -5.49
N VAL A 256 -12.48 9.45 -4.78
CA VAL A 256 -11.22 8.77 -4.44
C VAL A 256 -11.46 7.60 -3.47
N SER A 257 -12.38 7.73 -2.53
CA SER A 257 -12.80 6.58 -1.70
C SER A 257 -13.44 5.49 -2.55
N GLY A 258 -14.22 5.86 -3.57
CA GLY A 258 -14.78 4.93 -4.56
C GLY A 258 -13.68 4.17 -5.32
N TYR A 259 -12.57 4.83 -5.66
CA TYR A 259 -11.40 4.19 -6.27
C TYR A 259 -10.81 3.08 -5.34
N TRP A 260 -10.59 3.37 -4.07
CA TRP A 260 -10.08 2.40 -3.10
C TRP A 260 -11.08 1.27 -2.82
N LEU A 261 -12.39 1.61 -2.79
CA LEU A 261 -13.45 0.59 -2.71
C LEU A 261 -13.42 -0.33 -3.92
N GLY A 262 -13.35 0.23 -5.11
CA GLY A 262 -13.22 -0.53 -6.36
C GLY A 262 -12.04 -1.48 -6.30
N LEU A 263 -10.86 -0.98 -5.92
CA LEU A 263 -9.63 -1.78 -5.79
C LEU A 263 -9.80 -2.93 -4.80
N THR A 264 -10.43 -2.68 -3.67
CA THR A 264 -10.73 -3.71 -2.67
C THR A 264 -11.71 -4.75 -3.23
N LEU A 265 -12.82 -4.31 -3.83
CA LEU A 265 -13.80 -5.22 -4.42
C LEU A 265 -13.23 -6.03 -5.58
N GLY A 266 -12.38 -5.40 -6.42
CA GLY A 266 -11.69 -6.08 -7.50
C GLY A 266 -10.81 -7.24 -7.02
N ARG A 267 -10.10 -7.06 -5.90
CA ARG A 267 -9.28 -8.12 -5.27
C ARG A 267 -10.10 -9.36 -4.90
N PHE A 268 -11.34 -9.17 -4.43
CA PHE A 268 -12.19 -10.27 -3.98
C PHE A 268 -13.08 -10.84 -5.07
N LEU A 269 -13.58 -10.02 -6.00
CA LEU A 269 -14.63 -10.42 -6.93
C LEU A 269 -14.11 -10.90 -8.29
N ILE A 270 -13.00 -10.34 -8.79
CA ILE A 270 -12.56 -10.64 -10.16
C ILE A 270 -12.12 -12.09 -10.32
N SER A 271 -11.39 -12.66 -9.36
CA SER A 271 -10.97 -14.07 -9.45
C SER A 271 -12.15 -15.04 -9.46
N PRO A 272 -13.18 -14.94 -8.60
CA PRO A 272 -14.39 -15.74 -8.71
C PRO A 272 -15.16 -15.52 -10.03
N ILE A 273 -15.24 -14.28 -10.52
CA ILE A 273 -15.89 -13.96 -11.80
C ILE A 273 -15.14 -14.63 -12.95
N ALA A 274 -13.82 -14.50 -12.99
CA ALA A 274 -12.97 -15.14 -14.01
C ALA A 274 -13.13 -16.67 -13.98
N GLY A 275 -13.20 -17.27 -12.80
CA GLY A 275 -13.44 -18.71 -12.63
C GLY A 275 -14.80 -19.13 -13.23
N ARG A 276 -15.87 -18.37 -12.99
CA ARG A 276 -17.20 -18.64 -13.58
C ARG A 276 -17.19 -18.49 -15.10
N LEU A 277 -16.41 -17.53 -15.62
CA LEU A 277 -16.24 -17.30 -17.06
C LEU A 277 -15.19 -18.26 -17.69
N ARG A 278 -14.60 -19.16 -16.92
CA ARG A 278 -13.54 -20.10 -17.35
C ARG A 278 -12.32 -19.39 -17.94
N LEU A 279 -12.02 -18.17 -17.47
CA LEU A 279 -10.83 -17.43 -17.89
C LEU A 279 -9.62 -17.92 -17.10
N GLY A 280 -8.58 -18.32 -17.81
CA GLY A 280 -7.27 -18.60 -17.20
C GLY A 280 -6.61 -17.31 -16.70
N THR A 281 -5.60 -17.46 -15.83
CA THR A 281 -4.88 -16.35 -15.19
C THR A 281 -4.38 -15.29 -16.19
N ALA A 282 -3.84 -15.75 -17.33
CA ALA A 282 -3.34 -14.83 -18.36
C ALA A 282 -4.44 -13.98 -19.00
N ALA A 283 -5.60 -14.58 -19.30
CA ALA A 283 -6.75 -13.91 -19.91
C ALA A 283 -7.41 -12.93 -18.91
N MET A 284 -7.56 -13.34 -17.64
CA MET A 284 -8.06 -12.48 -16.57
C MET A 284 -7.21 -11.21 -16.42
N ALA A 285 -5.88 -11.34 -16.37
CA ALA A 285 -5.00 -10.20 -16.26
C ALA A 285 -5.09 -9.27 -17.48
N TYR A 286 -5.19 -9.80 -18.70
CA TYR A 286 -5.41 -8.97 -19.89
C TYR A 286 -6.75 -8.22 -19.84
N ALA A 287 -7.82 -8.85 -19.37
CA ALA A 287 -9.11 -8.18 -19.19
C ALA A 287 -9.01 -7.05 -18.17
N CYS A 288 -8.29 -7.27 -17.07
CA CYS A 288 -8.06 -6.24 -16.04
C CYS A 288 -7.23 -5.07 -16.56
N LEU A 289 -6.13 -5.33 -17.26
CA LEU A 289 -5.28 -4.29 -17.84
C LEU A 289 -6.01 -3.51 -18.94
N GLY A 290 -6.77 -4.19 -19.80
CA GLY A 290 -7.61 -3.56 -20.80
C GLY A 290 -8.72 -2.69 -20.16
N GLY A 291 -9.36 -3.20 -19.11
CA GLY A 291 -10.34 -2.47 -18.32
C GLY A 291 -9.76 -1.23 -17.64
N THR A 292 -8.53 -1.34 -17.11
CA THR A 292 -7.78 -0.21 -16.53
C THR A 292 -7.54 0.88 -17.59
N ALA A 293 -7.00 0.51 -18.75
CA ALA A 293 -6.76 1.47 -19.84
C ALA A 293 -8.07 2.10 -20.35
N ALA A 294 -9.11 1.30 -20.52
CA ALA A 294 -10.43 1.79 -20.95
C ALA A 294 -11.05 2.75 -19.92
N ALA A 295 -10.93 2.44 -18.62
CA ALA A 295 -11.41 3.31 -17.56
C ALA A 295 -10.66 4.66 -17.55
N CYS A 296 -9.32 4.66 -17.67
CA CYS A 296 -8.53 5.87 -17.76
C CYS A 296 -8.97 6.74 -18.96
N LEU A 297 -9.13 6.14 -20.15
CA LEU A 297 -9.59 6.82 -21.35
C LEU A 297 -11.02 7.38 -21.20
N LEU A 298 -11.92 6.60 -20.59
CA LEU A 298 -13.30 7.03 -20.36
C LEU A 298 -13.36 8.23 -19.40
N ILE A 299 -12.65 8.18 -18.27
CA ILE A 299 -12.59 9.28 -17.31
C ILE A 299 -12.00 10.54 -17.97
N TRP A 300 -11.02 10.36 -18.85
CA TRP A 300 -10.38 11.46 -19.57
C TRP A 300 -11.30 12.09 -20.62
N ALA A 301 -11.91 11.24 -21.46
CA ALA A 301 -12.72 11.69 -22.60
C ALA A 301 -14.11 12.22 -22.21
N VAL A 302 -14.66 11.72 -21.09
CA VAL A 302 -16.02 12.08 -20.65
C VAL A 302 -15.94 13.20 -19.61
N PRO A 303 -16.41 14.44 -19.93
CA PRO A 303 -16.23 15.60 -19.06
C PRO A 303 -17.19 15.61 -17.85
N GLN A 304 -18.25 14.78 -17.86
CA GLN A 304 -19.26 14.77 -16.81
C GLN A 304 -18.67 14.37 -15.45
N PRO A 305 -18.85 15.19 -14.38
CA PRO A 305 -18.29 14.92 -13.06
C PRO A 305 -18.73 13.57 -12.47
N ALA A 306 -20.01 13.20 -12.65
CA ALA A 306 -20.52 11.92 -12.15
C ALA A 306 -19.88 10.71 -12.86
N ALA A 307 -19.63 10.81 -14.17
CA ALA A 307 -18.95 9.77 -14.92
C ALA A 307 -17.50 9.61 -14.48
N ALA A 308 -16.80 10.72 -14.20
CA ALA A 308 -15.45 10.69 -13.66
C ALA A 308 -15.41 10.03 -12.27
N ALA A 309 -16.35 10.38 -11.39
CA ALA A 309 -16.44 9.78 -10.05
C ALA A 309 -16.72 8.27 -10.10
N ALA A 310 -17.68 7.83 -10.92
CA ALA A 310 -17.97 6.41 -11.13
C ALA A 310 -16.79 5.69 -11.81
N GLY A 311 -16.15 6.33 -12.79
CA GLY A 311 -14.98 5.83 -13.49
C GLY A 311 -13.80 5.54 -12.55
N MET A 312 -13.59 6.37 -11.52
CA MET A 312 -12.58 6.13 -10.49
C MET A 312 -12.80 4.77 -9.79
N ALA A 313 -14.05 4.45 -9.42
CA ALA A 313 -14.35 3.16 -8.79
C ALA A 313 -14.12 1.98 -9.76
N VAL A 314 -14.49 2.14 -11.03
CA VAL A 314 -14.27 1.13 -12.08
C VAL A 314 -12.76 0.94 -12.34
N LEU A 315 -12.00 2.02 -12.38
CA LEU A 315 -10.54 1.98 -12.52
C LEU A 315 -9.89 1.19 -11.38
N GLY A 316 -10.26 1.50 -10.13
CA GLY A 316 -9.81 0.75 -8.97
C GLY A 316 -10.18 -0.72 -9.07
N PHE A 317 -11.42 -1.05 -9.48
CA PHE A 317 -11.90 -2.42 -9.58
C PHE A 317 -11.01 -3.27 -10.50
N PHE A 318 -10.66 -2.78 -11.68
CA PHE A 318 -9.79 -3.51 -12.60
C PHE A 318 -8.33 -3.57 -12.12
N LEU A 319 -7.86 -2.60 -11.35
CA LEU A 319 -6.52 -2.66 -10.75
C LEU A 319 -6.41 -3.72 -9.64
N GLY A 320 -7.50 -3.99 -8.91
CA GLY A 320 -7.50 -4.80 -7.69
C GLY A 320 -6.74 -6.14 -7.76
N PRO A 321 -7.00 -7.04 -8.72
CA PRO A 321 -6.42 -8.38 -8.73
C PRO A 321 -4.99 -8.45 -9.29
N ILE A 322 -4.47 -7.39 -9.92
CA ILE A 322 -3.21 -7.44 -10.67
C ILE A 322 -2.02 -7.79 -9.77
N PHE A 323 -1.88 -7.11 -8.63
CA PHE A 323 -0.79 -7.36 -7.68
C PHE A 323 -0.83 -8.78 -7.10
N PRO A 324 -1.93 -9.23 -6.46
CA PRO A 324 -1.99 -10.57 -5.88
C PRO A 324 -1.84 -11.68 -6.92
N THR A 325 -2.40 -11.51 -8.13
CA THR A 325 -2.23 -12.46 -9.22
C THR A 325 -0.77 -12.61 -9.64
N THR A 326 -0.04 -11.49 -9.76
CA THR A 326 1.38 -11.53 -10.15
C THR A 326 2.24 -12.16 -9.06
N MET A 327 1.95 -11.89 -7.79
CA MET A 327 2.64 -12.57 -6.67
C MET A 327 2.36 -14.07 -6.66
N ALA A 328 1.12 -14.48 -6.94
CA ALA A 328 0.75 -15.89 -6.97
C ALA A 328 1.42 -16.71 -8.09
N ILE A 329 1.77 -16.08 -9.19
CA ILE A 329 2.49 -16.77 -10.29
C ILE A 329 4.01 -16.78 -10.11
N MET A 330 4.58 -16.07 -9.12
CA MET A 330 6.04 -15.96 -8.93
C MET A 330 6.73 -17.34 -8.86
N PRO A 331 6.19 -18.39 -8.18
CA PRO A 331 6.78 -19.73 -8.18
C PRO A 331 6.83 -20.39 -9.56
N ARG A 332 5.98 -19.95 -10.50
CA ARG A 332 5.95 -20.46 -11.89
C ARG A 332 6.95 -19.74 -12.80
N LEU A 333 7.52 -18.64 -12.37
CA LEU A 333 8.46 -17.82 -13.15
C LEU A 333 9.92 -18.14 -12.88
N THR A 334 10.22 -18.81 -11.75
CA THR A 334 11.59 -19.12 -11.32
C THR A 334 11.68 -20.42 -10.54
N GLN A 335 12.90 -20.84 -10.22
CA GLN A 335 13.14 -22.03 -9.39
C GLN A 335 12.67 -21.79 -7.95
N GLN A 336 12.11 -22.83 -7.29
CA GLN A 336 11.54 -22.76 -5.95
C GLN A 336 12.49 -22.09 -4.93
N ARG A 337 13.78 -22.42 -4.97
CA ARG A 337 14.82 -21.84 -4.08
C ARG A 337 15.02 -20.31 -4.27
N LEU A 338 14.66 -19.77 -5.44
CA LEU A 338 14.83 -18.36 -5.77
C LEU A 338 13.54 -17.52 -5.48
N VAL A 339 12.41 -18.17 -5.22
CA VAL A 339 11.11 -17.50 -5.02
C VAL A 339 11.16 -16.43 -3.92
N PRO A 340 11.72 -16.67 -2.72
CA PRO A 340 11.78 -15.64 -1.68
C PRO A 340 12.59 -14.42 -2.11
N THR A 341 13.73 -14.65 -2.77
CA THR A 341 14.57 -13.56 -3.29
C THR A 341 13.88 -12.80 -4.43
N ALA A 342 13.16 -13.51 -5.30
CA ALA A 342 12.38 -12.90 -6.37
C ALA A 342 11.26 -11.99 -5.84
N ILE A 343 10.54 -12.43 -4.80
CA ILE A 343 9.54 -11.62 -4.11
C ILE A 343 10.19 -10.37 -3.47
N GLY A 344 11.35 -10.52 -2.83
CA GLY A 344 12.09 -9.41 -2.23
C GLY A 344 12.52 -8.35 -3.26
N ILE A 345 13.09 -8.78 -4.39
CA ILE A 345 13.45 -7.88 -5.51
C ILE A 345 12.21 -7.18 -6.05
N THR A 346 11.13 -7.91 -6.23
CA THR A 346 9.86 -7.36 -6.74
C THR A 346 9.32 -6.30 -5.80
N ASN A 347 9.26 -6.56 -4.48
CA ASN A 347 8.81 -5.58 -3.49
C ASN A 347 9.72 -4.35 -3.43
N GLY A 348 11.04 -4.52 -3.53
CA GLY A 348 11.96 -3.39 -3.62
C GLY A 348 11.68 -2.52 -4.85
N LEU A 349 11.46 -3.14 -6.01
CA LEU A 349 11.20 -2.41 -7.25
C LEU A 349 9.82 -1.76 -7.27
N THR A 350 8.79 -2.37 -6.64
CA THR A 350 7.46 -1.73 -6.46
C THR A 350 7.55 -0.47 -5.61
N THR A 351 8.40 -0.45 -4.59
CA THR A 351 8.63 0.75 -3.78
C THR A 351 9.25 1.88 -4.61
N VAL A 352 10.22 1.55 -5.48
CA VAL A 352 10.80 2.53 -6.42
C VAL A 352 9.72 3.05 -7.38
N GLY A 353 8.92 2.19 -7.98
CA GLY A 353 7.81 2.57 -8.86
C GLY A 353 6.78 3.46 -8.15
N GLY A 354 6.40 3.07 -6.91
CA GLY A 354 5.47 3.80 -6.05
C GLY A 354 5.98 5.16 -5.55
N ALA A 355 7.29 5.41 -5.60
CA ALA A 355 7.87 6.72 -5.30
C ALA A 355 8.06 7.58 -6.56
N THR A 356 8.63 6.98 -7.62
CA THR A 356 9.04 7.74 -8.81
C THR A 356 7.88 8.13 -9.72
N LEU A 357 6.92 7.23 -9.95
CA LEU A 357 5.83 7.48 -10.90
C LEU A 357 4.80 8.50 -10.39
N PRO A 358 4.38 8.50 -9.11
CA PRO A 358 3.53 9.57 -8.57
C PRO A 358 4.24 10.93 -8.54
N TRP A 359 5.54 10.96 -8.26
CA TRP A 359 6.33 12.18 -8.37
C TRP A 359 6.36 12.70 -9.82
N LEU A 360 6.60 11.82 -10.80
CA LEU A 360 6.59 12.18 -12.21
C LEU A 360 5.21 12.67 -12.66
N ALA A 361 4.11 12.01 -12.22
CA ALA A 361 2.74 12.45 -12.48
C ALA A 361 2.49 13.87 -11.93
N GLY A 362 2.98 14.16 -10.71
CA GLY A 362 2.90 15.51 -10.11
C GLY A 362 3.70 16.55 -10.88
N THR A 363 4.91 16.19 -11.33
CA THR A 363 5.76 17.08 -12.14
C THR A 363 5.12 17.40 -13.49
N LEU A 364 4.56 16.40 -14.18
CA LEU A 364 3.80 16.61 -15.40
C LEU A 364 2.56 17.47 -15.16
N ALA A 365 1.82 17.20 -14.09
CA ALA A 365 0.66 17.99 -13.71
C ALA A 365 1.02 19.45 -13.33
N GLN A 366 2.23 19.71 -12.90
CA GLN A 366 2.73 21.07 -12.61
C GLN A 366 3.00 21.85 -13.89
N THR A 367 3.64 21.22 -14.89
CA THR A 367 4.09 21.89 -16.11
C THR A 367 3.00 22.03 -17.18
N THR A 368 2.11 21.05 -17.28
CA THR A 368 1.13 20.95 -18.38
C THR A 368 -0.33 20.94 -17.92
N GLY A 369 -0.59 20.76 -16.62
CA GLY A 369 -1.93 20.71 -16.03
C GLY A 369 -2.32 19.33 -15.49
N THR A 370 -3.26 19.33 -14.55
CA THR A 370 -3.73 18.10 -13.86
C THR A 370 -4.46 17.12 -14.79
N TRP A 371 -4.95 17.59 -15.94
CA TRP A 371 -5.56 16.75 -16.98
C TRP A 371 -4.63 15.64 -17.48
N THR A 372 -3.32 15.83 -17.37
CA THR A 372 -2.30 14.84 -17.80
C THR A 372 -2.29 13.56 -16.99
N LEU A 373 -2.92 13.53 -15.81
CA LEU A 373 -2.95 12.35 -14.94
C LEU A 373 -3.52 11.12 -15.66
N LEU A 374 -4.63 11.27 -16.37
CA LEU A 374 -5.31 10.14 -17.02
C LEU A 374 -4.57 9.65 -18.28
N PRO A 375 -4.09 10.50 -19.18
CA PRO A 375 -3.16 10.11 -20.24
C PRO A 375 -1.91 9.40 -19.71
N PHE A 376 -1.29 9.93 -18.65
CA PHE A 376 -0.13 9.29 -18.00
C PHE A 376 -0.49 7.89 -17.49
N ALA A 377 -1.60 7.75 -16.76
CA ALA A 377 -2.08 6.45 -16.29
C ALA A 377 -2.39 5.48 -17.45
N THR A 378 -2.93 5.98 -18.56
CA THR A 378 -3.17 5.19 -19.78
C THR A 378 -1.87 4.67 -20.36
N VAL A 379 -0.83 5.51 -20.46
CA VAL A 379 0.50 5.08 -20.93
C VAL A 379 1.07 4.00 -20.03
N LEU A 380 0.94 4.15 -18.72
CA LEU A 380 1.39 3.12 -17.77
C LEU A 380 0.59 1.81 -17.92
N ALA A 381 -0.72 1.88 -18.15
CA ALA A 381 -1.55 0.70 -18.40
C ALA A 381 -1.16 -0.02 -19.71
N VAL A 382 -0.84 0.71 -20.76
CA VAL A 382 -0.33 0.15 -22.05
C VAL A 382 1.06 -0.48 -21.83
N MET A 383 1.94 0.18 -21.06
CA MET A 383 3.23 -0.40 -20.71
C MET A 383 3.08 -1.70 -19.91
N GLN A 384 2.11 -1.77 -19.00
CA GLN A 384 1.78 -3.02 -18.29
C GLN A 384 1.30 -4.13 -19.25
N LEU A 385 0.44 -3.82 -20.23
CA LEU A 385 0.03 -4.79 -21.26
C LEU A 385 1.24 -5.36 -22.01
N SER A 386 2.20 -4.50 -22.34
CA SER A 386 3.44 -4.89 -23.02
C SER A 386 4.30 -5.80 -22.14
N LEU A 387 4.48 -5.44 -20.86
CA LEU A 387 5.25 -6.23 -19.88
C LEU A 387 4.55 -7.55 -19.51
N TRP A 388 3.22 -7.59 -19.52
CA TRP A 388 2.45 -8.81 -19.26
C TRP A 388 2.55 -9.84 -20.39
N SER A 389 2.70 -9.40 -21.63
CA SER A 389 2.71 -10.26 -22.81
C SER A 389 3.73 -11.43 -22.76
N PRO A 390 5.01 -11.23 -22.41
CA PRO A 390 5.97 -12.33 -22.28
C PRO A 390 5.65 -13.27 -21.12
N LEU A 391 5.11 -12.75 -20.00
CA LEU A 391 4.69 -13.56 -18.86
C LEU A 391 3.49 -14.44 -19.22
N ALA A 392 2.49 -13.87 -19.87
CA ALA A 392 1.29 -14.59 -20.32
C ALA A 392 1.63 -15.68 -21.32
N ARG A 393 2.54 -15.43 -22.27
CA ARG A 393 3.02 -16.47 -23.22
C ARG A 393 3.70 -17.63 -22.50
N HIS A 394 4.49 -17.34 -21.46
CA HIS A 394 5.13 -18.38 -20.66
C HIS A 394 4.10 -19.23 -19.89
N LEU A 395 3.14 -18.59 -19.22
CA LEU A 395 2.08 -19.27 -18.48
C LEU A 395 1.26 -20.21 -19.39
N ARG A 396 0.84 -19.74 -20.57
CA ARG A 396 0.09 -20.54 -21.53
C ARG A 396 0.85 -21.78 -22.01
N ARG A 397 2.19 -21.70 -22.15
CA ARG A 397 3.04 -22.85 -22.52
C ARG A 397 3.19 -23.89 -21.41
N MET A 398 2.92 -23.50 -20.17
CA MET A 398 2.96 -24.41 -19.01
C MET A 398 1.58 -25.06 -18.74
N ASP A 399 0.51 -24.42 -19.18
CA ASP A 399 -0.88 -24.88 -18.97
C ASP A 399 -1.39 -25.77 -20.16
N GLY A 400 -0.72 -25.77 -21.32
CA GLY A 400 -1.02 -26.62 -22.49
C GLY A 400 0.02 -27.70 -22.70
#